data_594e32711fe721ad1354e2b04e18aa4c
#
_entry.id   594e32711fe721ad1354e2b04e18aa4c
#
_cell.length_a   1.000
_cell.length_b   1.000
_cell.length_c   1.000
_cell.angle_alpha   90.00
_cell.angle_beta   90.00
_cell.angle_gamma   90.00
#
_symmetry.space_group_name_H-M   'P 1'
#
loop_
_entity.id
_entity.type
_entity.pdbx_description
1 polymer ?
#
loop_
_entity_poly.entity_id
_entity_poly.type
_entity_poly.pdbx_seq_one_letter_code
_entity_poly.pdbx_strand_id
1 'polypeptide(L)'
;MLAVPLIIVFTKSGFSARVVASHRPEVPILAVTDVERTYRQLALVWGVQPEITPRAASYDELVVHALAAARRRGLAKKGERVVVTAGVPFDQPGSTNLMKVEVV
;
A
#
# COMPACT_ATOMS: atom_id res chain seq x y z
N MET A 1 8.19 0.03 -19.81
CA MET A 1 7.54 -0.45 -18.58
C MET A 1 8.43 -0.12 -17.38
N LEU A 2 7.86 0.41 -16.34
CA LEU A 2 8.61 0.72 -15.13
C LEU A 2 8.76 -0.55 -14.29
N ALA A 3 10.00 -0.95 -14.06
CA ALA A 3 10.29 -2.09 -13.19
C ALA A 3 10.37 -1.60 -11.75
N VAL A 4 9.47 -2.09 -10.91
CA VAL A 4 9.44 -1.74 -9.48
C VAL A 4 9.41 -3.01 -8.65
N PRO A 5 10.05 -3.01 -7.47
CA PRO A 5 10.05 -4.20 -6.61
C PRO A 5 8.80 -4.35 -5.76
N LEU A 6 7.93 -3.35 -5.71
CA LEU A 6 6.84 -3.33 -4.75
C LEU A 6 5.70 -2.41 -5.22
N ILE A 7 4.48 -2.82 -4.95
CA ILE A 7 3.29 -1.98 -5.07
C ILE A 7 2.76 -1.72 -3.66
N ILE A 8 2.57 -0.45 -3.32
CA ILE A 8 1.99 -0.05 -2.03
C ILE A 8 0.57 0.42 -2.30
N VAL A 9 -0.38 -0.12 -1.55
CA VAL A 9 -1.80 0.24 -1.67
C VAL A 9 -2.29 0.75 -0.33
N PHE A 10 -2.80 1.98 -0.28
CA PHE A 10 -3.48 2.50 0.91
C PHE A 10 -4.96 2.19 0.79
N THR A 11 -5.53 1.58 1.79
CA THR A 11 -6.92 1.16 1.75
C THR A 11 -7.59 1.23 3.12
N LYS A 12 -8.86 1.66 3.16
CA LYS A 12 -9.67 1.62 4.39
C LYS A 12 -10.43 0.31 4.50
N SER A 13 -11.06 -0.12 3.43
CA SER A 13 -11.92 -1.31 3.42
C SER A 13 -11.22 -2.58 2.96
N GLY A 14 -10.04 -2.44 2.34
CA GLY A 14 -9.35 -3.55 1.71
C GLY A 14 -9.74 -3.75 0.25
N PHE A 15 -10.73 -3.01 -0.25
CA PHE A 15 -11.23 -3.19 -1.61
C PHE A 15 -10.14 -2.98 -2.66
N SER A 16 -9.42 -1.87 -2.58
CA SER A 16 -8.37 -1.55 -3.56
C SER A 16 -7.25 -2.60 -3.54
N ALA A 17 -6.87 -3.05 -2.35
CA ALA A 17 -5.83 -4.07 -2.23
C ALA A 17 -6.28 -5.39 -2.86
N ARG A 18 -7.55 -5.77 -2.66
CA ARG A 18 -8.08 -7.00 -3.26
C ARG A 18 -8.16 -6.90 -4.78
N VAL A 19 -8.54 -5.74 -5.31
CA VAL A 19 -8.58 -5.53 -6.76
C VAL A 19 -7.19 -5.66 -7.36
N VAL A 20 -6.18 -5.02 -6.76
CA VAL A 20 -4.81 -5.13 -7.24
C VAL A 20 -4.32 -6.58 -7.15
N ALA A 21 -4.60 -7.27 -6.04
CA ALA A 21 -4.19 -8.64 -5.84
C ALA A 21 -4.87 -9.59 -6.82
N SER A 22 -6.09 -9.31 -7.25
CA SER A 22 -6.83 -10.16 -8.18
C SER A 22 -6.18 -10.21 -9.56
N HIS A 23 -5.40 -9.20 -9.92
CA HIS A 23 -4.63 -9.19 -11.16
C HIS A 23 -3.32 -9.97 -11.07
N ARG A 24 -3.00 -10.51 -9.89
CA ARG A 24 -1.82 -11.32 -9.63
C ARG A 24 -0.54 -10.72 -10.17
N PRO A 25 -0.17 -9.49 -9.71
CA PRO A 25 1.08 -8.88 -10.16
C PRO A 25 2.27 -9.73 -9.74
N GLU A 26 3.35 -9.64 -10.50
CA GLU A 26 4.58 -10.40 -10.21
C GLU A 26 5.34 -9.86 -9.03
N VAL A 27 4.98 -8.69 -8.53
CA VAL A 27 5.66 -8.06 -7.39
C VAL A 27 4.77 -8.12 -6.17
N PRO A 28 5.36 -8.12 -4.95
CA PRO A 28 4.55 -8.12 -3.73
C PRO A 28 3.73 -6.85 -3.59
N ILE A 29 2.63 -6.96 -2.86
CA ILE A 29 1.75 -5.85 -2.54
C ILE A 29 1.85 -5.60 -1.04
N LEU A 30 2.19 -4.37 -0.65
CA LEU A 30 2.13 -3.93 0.73
C LEU A 30 0.85 -3.12 0.88
N ALA A 31 -0.12 -3.68 1.59
CA ALA A 31 -1.41 -3.02 1.79
C ALA A 31 -1.40 -2.32 3.15
N VAL A 32 -1.46 -1.00 3.13
CA VAL A 32 -1.36 -0.18 4.33
C VAL A 32 -2.75 0.33 4.70
N THR A 33 -3.14 0.12 5.95
CA THR A 33 -4.44 0.57 6.45
C THR A 33 -4.30 1.05 7.90
N ASP A 34 -5.19 1.95 8.32
CA ASP A 34 -5.31 2.34 9.71
C ASP A 34 -6.51 1.65 10.41
N VAL A 35 -7.14 0.71 9.71
CA VAL A 35 -8.30 -0.03 10.22
C VAL A 35 -7.87 -1.44 10.60
N GLU A 36 -7.91 -1.77 11.89
CA GLU A 36 -7.44 -3.05 12.39
C GLU A 36 -8.17 -4.24 11.78
N ARG A 37 -9.49 -4.12 11.63
CA ARG A 37 -10.29 -5.18 11.01
C ARG A 37 -9.82 -5.47 9.58
N THR A 38 -9.59 -4.42 8.80
CA THR A 38 -9.09 -4.54 7.44
C THR A 38 -7.71 -5.17 7.41
N TYR A 39 -6.84 -4.77 8.33
CA TYR A 39 -5.50 -5.34 8.47
C TYR A 39 -5.59 -6.86 8.65
N ARG A 40 -6.45 -7.33 9.54
CA ARG A 40 -6.61 -8.77 9.79
C ARG A 40 -7.21 -9.50 8.59
N GLN A 41 -8.17 -8.90 7.90
CA GLN A 41 -8.78 -9.49 6.72
C GLN A 41 -7.78 -9.62 5.57
N LEU A 42 -6.94 -8.63 5.38
CA LEU A 42 -5.94 -8.63 4.30
C LEU A 42 -4.85 -9.67 4.50
N ALA A 43 -4.61 -10.11 5.74
CA ALA A 43 -3.65 -11.17 6.02
C ALA A 43 -4.03 -12.49 5.34
N LEU A 44 -5.29 -12.64 4.94
CA LEU A 44 -5.80 -13.85 4.28
C LEU A 44 -5.79 -13.74 2.75
N VAL A 45 -5.40 -12.60 2.21
CA VAL A 45 -5.40 -12.39 0.75
C VAL A 45 -4.05 -12.78 0.19
N TRP A 46 -4.06 -13.67 -0.81
CA TRP A 46 -2.82 -14.14 -1.42
C TRP A 46 -2.06 -12.99 -2.10
N GLY A 47 -0.77 -12.94 -1.86
CA GLY A 47 0.10 -11.94 -2.48
C GLY A 47 0.10 -10.58 -1.78
N VAL A 48 -0.65 -10.43 -0.70
CA VAL A 48 -0.75 -9.17 0.04
C VAL A 48 -0.04 -9.31 1.39
N GLN A 49 0.80 -8.33 1.71
CA GLN A 49 1.38 -8.19 3.05
C GLN A 49 0.72 -6.98 3.69
N PRO A 50 -0.07 -7.17 4.75
CA PRO A 50 -0.75 -6.04 5.39
C PRO A 50 0.18 -5.31 6.34
N GLU A 51 -0.01 -4.00 6.44
CA GLU A 51 0.69 -3.16 7.39
C GLU A 51 -0.32 -2.22 8.03
N ILE A 52 -0.34 -2.16 9.35
CA ILE A 52 -1.20 -1.22 10.05
C ILE A 52 -0.39 0.03 10.40
N THR A 53 -1.03 1.19 10.26
CA THR A 53 -0.39 2.47 10.54
C THR A 53 -1.34 3.31 11.39
N PRO A 54 -0.83 4.23 12.23
CA PRO A 54 -1.70 5.19 12.89
C PRO A 54 -2.44 6.03 11.86
N ARG A 55 -3.60 6.55 12.26
CA ARG A 55 -4.36 7.43 11.39
C ARG A 55 -3.49 8.61 10.96
N ALA A 56 -3.39 8.82 9.66
CA ALA A 56 -2.58 9.89 9.10
C ALA A 56 -3.48 11.01 8.60
N ALA A 57 -3.02 12.24 8.74
CA ALA A 57 -3.76 13.42 8.32
C ALA A 57 -3.53 13.75 6.84
N SER A 58 -2.48 13.19 6.23
CA SER A 58 -2.12 13.52 4.85
C SER A 58 -1.53 12.31 4.13
N TYR A 59 -1.53 12.40 2.81
CA TYR A 59 -0.87 11.43 1.96
C TYR A 59 0.63 11.34 2.29
N ASP A 60 1.27 12.49 2.52
CA ASP A 60 2.71 12.51 2.81
C ASP A 60 3.05 11.73 4.09
N GLU A 61 2.23 11.83 5.11
CA GLU A 61 2.42 11.03 6.33
C GLU A 61 2.29 9.55 6.05
N LEU A 62 1.31 9.15 5.24
CA LEU A 62 1.12 7.76 4.87
C LEU A 62 2.32 7.23 4.10
N VAL A 63 2.85 8.02 3.17
CA VAL A 63 4.01 7.62 2.38
C VAL A 63 5.22 7.39 3.28
N VAL A 64 5.48 8.28 4.22
CA VAL A 64 6.61 8.13 5.14
C VAL A 64 6.51 6.81 5.90
N HIS A 65 5.34 6.48 6.44
CA HIS A 65 5.13 5.22 7.16
C HIS A 65 5.28 4.01 6.25
N ALA A 66 4.72 4.09 5.05
CA ALA A 66 4.75 2.97 4.12
C ALA A 66 6.16 2.68 3.61
N LEU A 67 6.92 3.71 3.27
CA LEU A 67 8.29 3.52 2.80
C LEU A 67 9.18 2.98 3.91
N ALA A 68 9.00 3.44 5.14
CA ALA A 68 9.73 2.90 6.29
C ALA A 68 9.41 1.43 6.51
N ALA A 69 8.12 1.05 6.40
CA ALA A 69 7.71 -0.34 6.53
C ALA A 69 8.30 -1.21 5.41
N ALA A 70 8.31 -0.70 4.18
CA ALA A 70 8.87 -1.42 3.04
C ALA A 70 10.35 -1.72 3.26
N ARG A 71 11.11 -0.75 3.75
CA ARG A 71 12.53 -0.97 4.06
C ARG A 71 12.72 -1.96 5.21
N ARG A 72 11.96 -1.79 6.29
CA ARG A 72 12.06 -2.66 7.47
C ARG A 72 11.76 -4.12 7.12
N ARG A 73 10.82 -4.34 6.22
CA ARG A 73 10.43 -5.69 5.80
C ARG A 73 11.31 -6.26 4.69
N GLY A 74 12.27 -5.49 4.19
CA GLY A 74 13.13 -5.93 3.09
C GLY A 74 12.45 -6.00 1.74
N LEU A 75 11.32 -5.30 1.57
CA LEU A 75 10.57 -5.32 0.31
C LEU A 75 11.14 -4.35 -0.71
N ALA A 76 11.79 -3.29 -0.24
CA ALA A 76 12.43 -2.31 -1.11
C ALA A 76 13.64 -1.72 -0.39
N LYS A 77 14.65 -1.35 -1.16
CA LYS A 77 15.87 -0.74 -0.65
C LYS A 77 15.85 0.75 -0.87
N LYS A 78 16.63 1.47 -0.06
CA LYS A 78 16.79 2.91 -0.23
C LYS A 78 17.19 3.24 -1.66
N GLY A 79 16.50 4.19 -2.26
CA GLY A 79 16.75 4.64 -3.62
C GLY A 79 15.93 3.92 -4.68
N GLU A 80 15.29 2.80 -4.35
CA GLU A 80 14.42 2.12 -5.30
C GLU A 80 13.10 2.84 -5.46
N ARG A 81 12.48 2.69 -6.62
CA ARG A 81 11.17 3.26 -6.91
C ARG A 81 10.08 2.24 -6.66
N VAL A 82 8.98 2.70 -6.07
CA VAL A 82 7.81 1.86 -5.82
C VAL A 82 6.58 2.56 -6.35
N VAL A 83 5.57 1.80 -6.73
CA VAL A 83 4.27 2.36 -7.13
C VAL A 83 3.39 2.44 -5.90
N VAL A 84 2.79 3.63 -5.69
CA VAL A 84 1.87 3.86 -4.59
C VAL A 84 0.51 4.21 -5.17
N THR A 85 -0.52 3.54 -4.70
CA THR A 85 -1.90 3.83 -5.09
C THR A 85 -2.73 4.12 -3.86
N ALA A 86 -3.58 5.16 -3.94
CA ALA A 86 -4.40 5.62 -2.83
C ALA A 86 -5.66 6.31 -3.35
N GLY A 87 -6.69 6.33 -2.51
CA GLY A 87 -7.87 7.16 -2.76
C GLY A 87 -7.62 8.58 -2.26
N VAL A 88 -8.16 9.57 -2.97
CA VAL A 88 -8.10 10.97 -2.56
C VAL A 88 -9.51 11.55 -2.61
N PRO A 89 -10.01 12.10 -1.51
CA PRO A 89 -9.38 12.15 -0.19
C PRO A 89 -9.19 10.74 0.40
N PHE A 90 -8.03 10.53 1.00
CA PHE A 90 -7.62 9.19 1.41
C PHE A 90 -8.42 8.61 2.58
N ASP A 91 -9.17 9.45 3.29
CA ASP A 91 -10.01 9.01 4.40
C ASP A 91 -11.41 8.56 3.96
N GLN A 92 -11.69 8.56 2.66
CA GLN A 92 -12.97 8.08 2.12
C GLN A 92 -12.81 6.66 1.58
N PRO A 93 -13.60 5.69 2.10
CA PRO A 93 -13.51 4.31 1.63
C PRO A 93 -13.92 4.15 0.17
N GLY A 94 -13.31 3.19 -0.50
CA GLY A 94 -13.70 2.80 -1.85
C GLY A 94 -13.18 3.68 -2.97
N SER A 95 -12.39 4.69 -2.63
CA SER A 95 -11.84 5.62 -3.61
C SER A 95 -10.40 5.25 -3.94
N THR A 96 -10.09 5.02 -5.22
CA THR A 96 -8.71 4.80 -5.67
C THR A 96 -8.50 5.65 -6.90
N ASN A 97 -8.00 6.86 -6.71
CA ASN A 97 -7.87 7.83 -7.79
C ASN A 97 -6.50 8.49 -7.86
N LEU A 98 -5.54 7.97 -7.11
CA LEU A 98 -4.17 8.47 -7.11
C LEU A 98 -3.21 7.32 -7.33
N MET A 99 -2.29 7.51 -8.29
CA MET A 99 -1.18 6.57 -8.49
C MET A 99 0.08 7.38 -8.66
N LYS A 100 1.10 7.08 -7.87
CA LYS A 100 2.38 7.78 -7.94
C LYS A 100 3.55 6.81 -7.86
N VAL A 101 4.68 7.25 -8.39
CA VAL A 101 5.97 6.59 -8.18
C VAL A 101 6.68 7.35 -7.08
N GLU A 102 7.07 6.64 -6.04
CA GLU A 102 7.82 7.22 -4.92
C GLU A 102 9.18 6.55 -4.82
N VAL A 103 10.15 7.27 -4.29
CA VAL A 103 11.51 6.75 -4.07
C VAL A 103 11.67 6.41 -2.60
N VAL A 104 12.05 5.18 -2.34
CA VAL A 104 12.25 4.69 -0.97
C VAL A 104 13.45 5.36 -0.29
#